data_b1d1750fe2e41d291359a65f9765e70d
#
_entry.id   b1d1750fe2e41d291359a65f9765e70d
#
_cell.length_a   1.000
_cell.length_b   1.000
_cell.length_c   1.000
_cell.angle_alpha   90.00
_cell.angle_beta   90.00
_cell.angle_gamma   90.00
#
_symmetry.space_group_name_H-M   'P 1'
#
loop_
_entity.id
_entity.type
_entity.pdbx_description
1 polymer ?
#
loop_
_entity_poly.entity_id
_entity_poly.type
_entity_poly.pdbx_seq_one_letter_code
_entity_poly.pdbx_strand_id
1 'polypeptide(L)'
;DVIDCAMSPLAMGTSQPATEPMVAALQGTPYDTGYDLDKLIEIRDYFQPLREKYISSGLMSTKVMGVDVNTLKYQVPGGMLSNLVSQLKQMQREDAYEEVLAEVPRVRADMGYPPLVTPSSQIVGTQAVLNVIGGERYKMVSKETKGLVKGEYGKCPAEIPAEIVKKTIGDEERITCRPADLIEPELDKLRKECAEWIEQDEDVLSYALFGQVAVKFFEYRRAQKYKI
;
A
#
# COMPACT_ATOMS: atom_id res chain seq x y z
N ASP A 1 23.33 0.78 7.24
CA ASP A 1 21.90 0.86 7.06
C ASP A 1 21.41 -0.26 6.13
N VAL A 2 20.15 -0.26 5.73
CA VAL A 2 19.52 -1.29 4.89
C VAL A 2 19.05 -0.68 3.58
N ILE A 3 19.23 -1.39 2.46
CA ILE A 3 18.71 -1.02 1.15
C ILE A 3 17.75 -2.14 0.68
N ASP A 4 16.49 -1.80 0.47
CA ASP A 4 15.53 -2.73 -0.11
C ASP A 4 15.76 -2.87 -1.61
N CYS A 5 15.94 -4.10 -2.06
CA CYS A 5 16.21 -4.44 -3.46
C CYS A 5 15.28 -5.56 -3.94
N ALA A 6 15.21 -5.74 -5.26
CA ALA A 6 14.53 -6.87 -5.90
C ALA A 6 15.49 -7.54 -6.90
N MET A 7 15.29 -8.85 -7.16
CA MET A 7 16.07 -9.55 -8.20
C MET A 7 15.82 -8.90 -9.56
N SER A 8 16.87 -8.74 -10.38
CA SER A 8 16.84 -7.92 -11.59
C SER A 8 15.67 -8.21 -12.57
N PRO A 9 15.19 -9.44 -12.75
CA PRO A 9 14.02 -9.65 -13.62
C PRO A 9 12.73 -8.97 -13.12
N LEU A 10 12.60 -8.75 -11.80
CA LEU A 10 11.43 -8.14 -11.17
C LEU A 10 11.73 -6.76 -10.57
N ALA A 11 12.92 -6.24 -10.83
CA ALA A 11 13.38 -4.95 -10.30
C ALA A 11 13.02 -3.78 -11.23
N MET A 12 13.32 -2.56 -10.76
CA MET A 12 13.11 -1.30 -11.47
C MET A 12 11.64 -0.96 -11.75
N GLY A 13 11.40 0.11 -12.43
CA GLY A 13 10.04 0.60 -12.70
C GLY A 13 9.27 0.91 -11.41
N THR A 14 8.18 0.19 -11.17
CA THR A 14 7.38 0.31 -9.94
C THR A 14 7.89 -0.54 -8.76
N SER A 15 8.97 -1.31 -8.98
CA SER A 15 9.63 -2.14 -7.97
C SER A 15 10.86 -1.43 -7.37
N GLN A 16 11.69 -2.18 -6.66
CA GLN A 16 12.90 -1.70 -6.00
C GLN A 16 14.11 -1.73 -6.97
N PRO A 17 15.25 -1.10 -6.61
CA PRO A 17 16.50 -1.26 -7.36
C PRO A 17 16.90 -2.73 -7.51
N ALA A 18 17.62 -3.04 -8.59
CA ALA A 18 18.08 -4.40 -8.81
C ALA A 18 19.19 -4.81 -7.82
N THR A 19 19.07 -5.98 -7.22
CA THR A 19 19.98 -6.50 -6.18
C THR A 19 21.39 -6.71 -6.73
N GLU A 20 21.54 -7.37 -7.88
CA GLU A 20 22.83 -7.75 -8.43
C GLU A 20 23.72 -6.53 -8.78
N PRO A 21 23.20 -5.49 -9.49
CA PRO A 21 23.96 -4.27 -9.72
C PRO A 21 24.29 -3.51 -8.44
N MET A 22 23.40 -3.54 -7.43
CA MET A 22 23.67 -2.87 -6.14
C MET A 22 24.81 -3.55 -5.40
N VAL A 23 24.80 -4.89 -5.33
CA VAL A 23 25.89 -5.68 -4.74
C VAL A 23 27.20 -5.40 -5.48
N ALA A 24 27.19 -5.45 -6.81
CA ALA A 24 28.40 -5.18 -7.61
C ALA A 24 28.95 -3.75 -7.40
N ALA A 25 28.07 -2.76 -7.29
CA ALA A 25 28.46 -1.37 -7.06
C ALA A 25 29.10 -1.14 -5.68
N LEU A 26 28.73 -1.95 -4.70
CA LEU A 26 29.25 -1.83 -3.32
C LEU A 26 30.51 -2.68 -3.07
N GLN A 27 30.87 -3.59 -3.97
CA GLN A 27 32.08 -4.42 -3.83
C GLN A 27 33.33 -3.57 -3.66
N GLY A 28 34.18 -3.95 -2.71
CA GLY A 28 35.42 -3.24 -2.41
C GLY A 28 35.26 -1.90 -1.70
N THR A 29 34.05 -1.52 -1.34
CA THR A 29 33.73 -0.34 -0.52
C THR A 29 33.54 -0.75 0.97
N PRO A 30 33.53 0.22 1.91
CA PRO A 30 33.14 -0.07 3.30
C PRO A 30 31.74 -0.66 3.50
N TYR A 31 30.92 -0.66 2.46
CA TYR A 31 29.53 -1.16 2.45
C TYR A 31 29.40 -2.47 1.67
N ASP A 32 30.52 -3.12 1.35
CA ASP A 32 30.52 -4.40 0.67
C ASP A 32 29.70 -5.43 1.45
N THR A 33 28.73 -6.02 0.79
CA THR A 33 27.79 -6.96 1.40
C THR A 33 28.36 -8.37 1.58
N GLY A 34 29.45 -8.68 0.86
CA GLY A 34 30.03 -10.03 0.80
C GLY A 34 29.16 -11.07 0.09
N TYR A 35 28.10 -10.65 -0.61
CA TYR A 35 27.26 -11.58 -1.35
C TYR A 35 27.96 -12.09 -2.61
N ASP A 36 27.75 -13.40 -2.86
CA ASP A 36 28.26 -14.10 -4.03
C ASP A 36 27.39 -13.76 -5.25
N LEU A 37 27.96 -13.05 -6.23
CA LEU A 37 27.25 -12.63 -7.43
C LEU A 37 26.84 -13.81 -8.31
N ASP A 38 27.61 -14.88 -8.37
CA ASP A 38 27.25 -16.06 -9.17
C ASP A 38 25.98 -16.72 -8.63
N LYS A 39 25.83 -16.81 -7.32
CA LYS A 39 24.60 -17.29 -6.69
C LYS A 39 23.42 -16.36 -6.92
N LEU A 40 23.61 -15.07 -6.90
CA LEU A 40 22.55 -14.11 -7.25
C LEU A 40 22.13 -14.25 -8.72
N ILE A 41 23.07 -14.52 -9.63
CA ILE A 41 22.79 -14.78 -11.05
C ILE A 41 21.98 -16.08 -11.20
N GLU A 42 22.29 -17.15 -10.47
CA GLU A 42 21.47 -18.38 -10.48
C GLU A 42 20.02 -18.09 -10.07
N ILE A 43 19.82 -17.30 -9.02
CA ILE A 43 18.48 -16.87 -8.57
C ILE A 43 17.79 -16.04 -9.66
N ARG A 44 18.52 -15.09 -10.27
CA ARG A 44 18.02 -14.28 -11.37
C ARG A 44 17.53 -15.14 -12.54
N ASP A 45 18.31 -16.15 -12.91
CA ASP A 45 18.00 -17.04 -14.05
C ASP A 45 16.71 -17.85 -13.81
N TYR A 46 16.43 -18.18 -12.54
CA TYR A 46 15.15 -18.79 -12.17
C TYR A 46 13.97 -17.82 -12.40
N PHE A 47 14.11 -16.54 -12.10
CA PHE A 47 13.02 -15.57 -12.22
C PHE A 47 12.85 -15.00 -13.63
N GLN A 48 13.84 -15.11 -14.52
CA GLN A 48 13.77 -14.55 -15.87
C GLN A 48 12.60 -15.15 -16.69
N PRO A 49 12.38 -16.47 -16.76
CA PRO A 49 11.23 -17.03 -17.47
C PRO A 49 9.88 -16.63 -16.86
N LEU A 50 9.83 -16.42 -15.53
CA LEU A 50 8.61 -15.97 -14.86
C LEU A 50 8.26 -14.53 -15.27
N ARG A 51 9.25 -13.63 -15.39
CA ARG A 51 9.05 -12.30 -15.93
C ARG A 51 8.43 -12.35 -17.33
N GLU A 52 8.99 -13.15 -18.22
CA GLU A 52 8.51 -13.30 -19.59
C GLU A 52 7.08 -13.82 -19.65
N LYS A 53 6.75 -14.81 -18.79
CA LYS A 53 5.40 -15.31 -18.61
C LYS A 53 4.44 -14.20 -18.15
N TYR A 54 4.81 -13.38 -17.18
CA TYR A 54 3.95 -12.31 -16.65
C TYR A 54 3.76 -11.17 -17.66
N ILE A 55 4.77 -10.84 -18.46
CA ILE A 55 4.65 -9.87 -19.55
C ILE A 55 3.71 -10.41 -20.64
N SER A 56 3.92 -11.64 -21.09
CA SER A 56 3.11 -12.25 -22.15
C SER A 56 1.64 -12.46 -21.74
N SER A 57 1.37 -12.73 -20.46
CA SER A 57 0.01 -12.85 -19.94
C SER A 57 -0.69 -11.51 -19.67
N GLY A 58 0.02 -10.38 -19.81
CA GLY A 58 -0.50 -9.05 -19.50
C GLY A 58 -0.62 -8.75 -18.00
N LEU A 59 -0.17 -9.66 -17.11
CA LEU A 59 -0.14 -9.43 -15.66
C LEU A 59 0.87 -8.32 -15.30
N MET A 60 1.96 -8.23 -16.05
CA MET A 60 3.01 -7.24 -15.91
C MET A 60 2.98 -6.28 -17.09
N SER A 61 2.67 -5.00 -16.84
CA SER A 61 2.63 -3.98 -17.89
C SER A 61 4.01 -3.39 -18.14
N THR A 62 4.46 -3.43 -19.40
CA THR A 62 5.74 -2.80 -19.79
C THR A 62 5.72 -1.28 -19.70
N LYS A 63 4.53 -0.65 -19.68
CA LYS A 63 4.37 0.80 -19.56
C LYS A 63 4.91 1.38 -18.24
N VAL A 64 4.90 0.58 -17.17
CA VAL A 64 5.36 0.99 -15.83
C VAL A 64 6.73 0.42 -15.47
N MET A 65 7.43 -0.18 -16.41
CA MET A 65 8.75 -0.80 -16.18
C MET A 65 9.92 0.14 -16.47
N GLY A 66 9.65 1.28 -17.12
CA GLY A 66 10.65 2.32 -17.39
C GLY A 66 10.99 3.13 -16.11
N VAL A 67 12.17 3.73 -16.11
CA VAL A 67 12.53 4.74 -15.09
C VAL A 67 11.83 6.05 -15.47
N ASP A 68 10.92 6.51 -14.61
CA ASP A 68 10.30 7.82 -14.76
C ASP A 68 10.84 8.78 -13.70
N VAL A 69 11.67 9.73 -14.13
CA VAL A 69 12.23 10.77 -13.24
C VAL A 69 11.17 11.71 -12.65
N ASN A 70 9.97 11.76 -13.23
CA ASN A 70 8.86 12.52 -12.68
C ASN A 70 8.40 11.98 -11.31
N THR A 71 8.66 10.71 -10.99
CA THR A 71 8.41 10.16 -9.66
C THR A 71 9.16 10.93 -8.57
N LEU A 72 10.35 11.44 -8.85
CA LEU A 72 11.09 12.29 -7.91
C LEU A 72 10.40 13.65 -7.72
N LYS A 73 9.81 14.20 -8.79
CA LYS A 73 9.09 15.47 -8.76
C LYS A 73 7.77 15.35 -7.99
N TYR A 74 7.02 14.32 -8.27
CA TYR A 74 5.70 14.09 -7.68
C TYR A 74 5.76 13.29 -6.38
N GLN A 75 6.92 12.73 -6.03
CA GLN A 75 7.16 11.95 -4.81
C GLN A 75 6.23 10.72 -4.69
N VAL A 76 5.80 10.16 -5.82
CA VAL A 76 4.86 9.06 -5.87
C VAL A 76 5.60 7.72 -5.95
N PRO A 77 5.44 6.81 -4.97
CA PRO A 77 6.01 5.47 -5.04
C PRO A 77 5.43 4.65 -6.20
N GLY A 78 6.23 3.75 -6.77
CA GLY A 78 5.83 2.95 -7.94
C GLY A 78 4.51 2.19 -7.77
N GLY A 79 4.28 1.56 -6.62
CA GLY A 79 3.02 0.86 -6.33
C GLY A 79 1.80 1.79 -6.31
N MET A 80 1.98 3.04 -5.89
CA MET A 80 0.92 4.05 -5.93
C MET A 80 0.58 4.47 -7.37
N LEU A 81 1.57 4.58 -8.26
CA LEU A 81 1.34 4.89 -9.68
C LEU A 81 0.42 3.87 -10.34
N SER A 82 0.68 2.58 -10.13
CA SER A 82 -0.16 1.50 -10.67
C SER A 82 -1.60 1.59 -10.19
N ASN A 83 -1.80 1.93 -8.92
CA ASN A 83 -3.12 2.11 -8.33
C ASN A 83 -3.85 3.33 -8.92
N LEU A 84 -3.17 4.47 -9.08
CA LEU A 84 -3.73 5.68 -9.68
C LEU A 84 -4.18 5.44 -11.13
N VAL A 85 -3.33 4.80 -11.95
CA VAL A 85 -3.68 4.44 -13.32
C VAL A 85 -4.92 3.55 -13.35
N SER A 86 -5.00 2.54 -12.47
CA SER A 86 -6.14 1.64 -12.40
C SER A 86 -7.42 2.36 -11.98
N GLN A 87 -7.38 3.25 -11.00
CA GLN A 87 -8.51 4.05 -10.54
C GLN A 87 -9.02 4.99 -11.65
N LEU A 88 -8.13 5.72 -12.32
CA LEU A 88 -8.49 6.63 -13.40
C LEU A 88 -9.10 5.88 -14.60
N LYS A 89 -8.57 4.69 -14.93
CA LYS A 89 -9.13 3.83 -15.96
C LYS A 89 -10.54 3.36 -15.63
N GLN A 90 -10.80 2.94 -14.37
CA GLN A 90 -12.14 2.57 -13.92
C GLN A 90 -13.13 3.73 -14.01
N MET A 91 -12.66 4.97 -13.81
CA MET A 91 -13.47 6.18 -13.89
C MET A 91 -13.53 6.76 -15.33
N GLN A 92 -12.88 6.12 -16.30
CA GLN A 92 -12.75 6.61 -17.69
C GLN A 92 -12.17 8.03 -17.77
N ARG A 93 -11.22 8.35 -16.87
CA ARG A 93 -10.59 9.67 -16.71
C ARG A 93 -9.05 9.56 -16.78
N GLU A 94 -8.55 8.74 -17.70
CA GLU A 94 -7.11 8.58 -17.92
C GLU A 94 -6.45 9.90 -18.39
N ASP A 95 -7.23 10.82 -18.94
CA ASP A 95 -6.84 12.18 -19.30
C ASP A 95 -6.36 13.02 -18.10
N ALA A 96 -6.87 12.76 -16.90
CA ALA A 96 -6.56 13.50 -15.68
C ALA A 96 -5.25 13.04 -14.98
N TYR A 97 -4.51 12.10 -15.55
CA TYR A 97 -3.36 11.47 -14.89
C TYR A 97 -2.30 12.48 -14.43
N GLU A 98 -1.88 13.37 -15.31
CA GLU A 98 -0.85 14.38 -14.99
C GLU A 98 -1.33 15.38 -13.91
N GLU A 99 -2.60 15.78 -13.95
CA GLU A 99 -3.18 16.67 -12.95
C GLU A 99 -3.22 16.00 -11.57
N VAL A 100 -3.57 14.70 -11.53
CA VAL A 100 -3.57 13.91 -10.29
C VAL A 100 -2.16 13.78 -9.74
N LEU A 101 -1.16 13.49 -10.57
CA LEU A 101 0.24 13.43 -10.14
C LEU A 101 0.71 14.77 -9.55
N ALA A 102 0.35 15.89 -10.14
CA ALA A 102 0.68 17.21 -9.63
C ALA A 102 -0.06 17.55 -8.31
N GLU A 103 -1.23 16.98 -8.09
CA GLU A 103 -2.02 17.16 -6.86
C GLU A 103 -1.53 16.33 -5.68
N VAL A 104 -0.89 15.17 -5.90
CA VAL A 104 -0.40 14.27 -4.85
C VAL A 104 0.51 14.97 -3.82
N PRO A 105 1.57 15.74 -4.21
CA PRO A 105 2.41 16.43 -3.24
C PRO A 105 1.64 17.46 -2.41
N ARG A 106 0.65 18.11 -3.00
CA ARG A 106 -0.20 19.11 -2.33
C ARG A 106 -1.09 18.47 -1.28
N VAL A 107 -1.76 17.37 -1.63
CA VAL A 107 -2.56 16.58 -0.70
C VAL A 107 -1.69 16.00 0.43
N ARG A 108 -0.49 15.51 0.10
CA ARG A 108 0.46 15.04 1.11
C ARG A 108 0.83 16.13 2.11
N ALA A 109 1.11 17.34 1.64
CA ALA A 109 1.41 18.48 2.50
C ALA A 109 0.20 18.85 3.38
N ASP A 110 -0.98 18.92 2.80
CA ASP A 110 -2.23 19.18 3.51
C ASP A 110 -2.53 18.16 4.62
N MET A 111 -2.13 16.91 4.43
CA MET A 111 -2.31 15.83 5.41
C MET A 111 -1.17 15.71 6.44
N GLY A 112 -0.29 16.70 6.54
CA GLY A 112 0.81 16.71 7.51
C GLY A 112 1.96 15.78 7.14
N TYR A 113 2.21 15.59 5.83
CA TYR A 113 3.31 14.80 5.28
C TYR A 113 3.35 13.32 5.73
N PRO A 114 2.25 12.58 5.67
CA PRO A 114 2.31 11.17 5.99
C PRO A 114 3.33 10.45 5.09
N PRO A 115 4.01 9.40 5.59
CA PRO A 115 4.86 8.57 4.76
C PRO A 115 4.01 7.92 3.66
N LEU A 116 4.51 7.90 2.41
CA LEU A 116 3.78 7.31 1.28
C LEU A 116 4.01 5.80 1.20
N VAL A 117 3.54 5.10 2.20
CA VAL A 117 3.48 3.63 2.31
C VAL A 117 2.03 3.19 2.52
N THR A 118 1.72 1.91 2.38
CA THR A 118 0.36 1.38 2.67
C THR A 118 0.03 1.55 4.16
N PRO A 119 -1.14 2.09 4.53
CA PRO A 119 -2.25 2.54 3.67
C PRO A 119 -2.21 4.03 3.27
N SER A 120 -1.34 4.84 3.86
CA SER A 120 -1.34 6.31 3.70
C SER A 120 -1.09 6.77 2.25
N SER A 121 -0.28 6.04 1.48
CA SER A 121 -0.11 6.31 0.05
C SER A 121 -1.42 6.20 -0.73
N GLN A 122 -2.24 5.20 -0.41
CA GLN A 122 -3.55 5.01 -1.04
C GLN A 122 -4.53 6.12 -0.64
N ILE A 123 -4.50 6.55 0.63
CA ILE A 123 -5.34 7.65 1.15
C ILE A 123 -5.01 8.95 0.41
N VAL A 124 -3.74 9.30 0.34
CA VAL A 124 -3.26 10.50 -0.36
C VAL A 124 -3.62 10.44 -1.85
N GLY A 125 -3.37 9.30 -2.51
CA GLY A 125 -3.67 9.11 -3.92
C GLY A 125 -5.15 9.21 -4.24
N THR A 126 -5.99 8.53 -3.48
CA THR A 126 -7.44 8.59 -3.65
C THR A 126 -7.97 10.01 -3.45
N GLN A 127 -7.48 10.73 -2.43
CA GLN A 127 -7.90 12.11 -2.22
C GLN A 127 -7.43 13.04 -3.35
N ALA A 128 -6.23 12.82 -3.91
CA ALA A 128 -5.77 13.58 -5.07
C ALA A 128 -6.68 13.35 -6.29
N VAL A 129 -7.06 12.10 -6.56
CA VAL A 129 -8.05 11.78 -7.61
C VAL A 129 -9.38 12.49 -7.36
N LEU A 130 -9.92 12.43 -6.14
CA LEU A 130 -11.18 13.07 -5.78
C LEU A 130 -11.13 14.59 -5.93
N ASN A 131 -10.01 15.23 -5.58
CA ASN A 131 -9.83 16.68 -5.75
C ASN A 131 -9.88 17.08 -7.23
N VAL A 132 -9.20 16.36 -8.11
CA VAL A 132 -9.15 16.66 -9.55
C VAL A 132 -10.48 16.36 -10.22
N ILE A 133 -11.07 15.17 -9.98
CA ILE A 133 -12.33 14.78 -10.61
C ILE A 133 -13.50 15.62 -10.08
N GLY A 134 -13.48 15.99 -8.81
CA GLY A 134 -14.51 16.84 -8.19
C GLY A 134 -14.47 18.30 -8.63
N GLY A 135 -13.40 18.72 -9.29
CA GLY A 135 -13.17 20.10 -9.75
C GLY A 135 -12.90 21.12 -8.63
N GLU A 136 -12.98 20.68 -7.38
CA GLU A 136 -12.69 21.49 -6.20
C GLU A 136 -12.04 20.63 -5.12
N ARG A 137 -10.97 21.15 -4.50
CA ARG A 137 -10.21 20.45 -3.48
C ARG A 137 -11.03 20.22 -2.20
N TYR A 138 -11.08 18.97 -1.76
CA TYR A 138 -11.83 18.51 -0.58
C TYR A 138 -13.35 18.73 -0.65
N LYS A 139 -13.93 18.88 -1.85
CA LYS A 139 -15.38 18.83 -2.05
C LYS A 139 -15.91 17.43 -1.79
N MET A 140 -15.14 16.42 -2.22
CA MET A 140 -15.39 15.02 -1.92
C MET A 140 -14.24 14.50 -1.05
N VAL A 141 -14.57 13.93 0.10
CA VAL A 141 -13.59 13.42 1.07
C VAL A 141 -13.88 11.96 1.36
N SER A 142 -12.88 11.09 1.17
CA SER A 142 -13.03 9.67 1.47
C SER A 142 -13.11 9.43 2.99
N LYS A 143 -13.68 8.28 3.37
CA LYS A 143 -13.73 7.86 4.78
C LYS A 143 -12.33 7.74 5.37
N GLU A 144 -11.40 7.20 4.60
CA GLU A 144 -10.01 7.00 5.00
C GLU A 144 -9.28 8.34 5.17
N THR A 145 -9.55 9.31 4.31
CA THR A 145 -9.03 10.69 4.48
C THR A 145 -9.53 11.32 5.78
N LYS A 146 -10.82 11.18 6.08
CA LYS A 146 -11.38 11.65 7.35
C LYS A 146 -10.71 10.98 8.54
N GLY A 147 -10.55 9.65 8.50
CA GLY A 147 -9.87 8.89 9.54
C GLY A 147 -8.43 9.34 9.75
N LEU A 148 -7.67 9.59 8.66
CA LEU A 148 -6.30 10.08 8.76
C LEU A 148 -6.25 11.47 9.42
N VAL A 149 -7.09 12.41 8.98
CA VAL A 149 -7.15 13.76 9.54
C VAL A 149 -7.62 13.73 11.00
N LYS A 150 -8.55 12.85 11.35
CA LYS A 150 -9.02 12.62 12.71
C LYS A 150 -7.94 12.04 13.63
N GLY A 151 -6.92 11.37 13.07
CA GLY A 151 -5.83 10.77 13.82
C GLY A 151 -5.97 9.27 14.05
N GLU A 152 -6.89 8.58 13.37
CA GLU A 152 -7.10 7.11 13.49
C GLU A 152 -5.88 6.30 13.02
N TYR A 153 -5.01 6.89 12.20
CA TYR A 153 -3.75 6.31 11.72
C TYR A 153 -2.52 6.76 12.54
N GLY A 154 -2.73 7.46 13.65
CA GLY A 154 -1.68 8.00 14.50
C GLY A 154 -1.27 9.43 14.12
N LYS A 155 -0.16 9.89 14.68
CA LYS A 155 0.34 11.27 14.53
C LYS A 155 1.07 11.44 13.20
N CYS A 156 0.70 12.44 12.43
CA CYS A 156 1.44 12.85 11.23
C CYS A 156 2.75 13.57 11.58
N PRO A 157 3.76 13.54 10.68
CA PRO A 157 5.04 14.22 10.87
C PRO A 157 4.94 15.74 11.07
N ALA A 158 3.97 16.40 10.41
CA ALA A 158 3.69 17.80 10.56
C ALA A 158 2.22 18.05 10.94
N GLU A 159 1.91 19.26 11.38
CA GLU A 159 0.54 19.66 11.67
C GLU A 159 -0.29 19.75 10.40
N ILE A 160 -1.53 19.27 10.49
CA ILE A 160 -2.52 19.41 9.43
C ILE A 160 -3.14 20.82 9.55
N PRO A 161 -3.16 21.63 8.46
CA PRO A 161 -3.73 22.97 8.50
C PRO A 161 -5.18 22.98 8.99
N ALA A 162 -5.53 23.94 9.84
CA ALA A 162 -6.87 24.03 10.44
C ALA A 162 -8.01 24.10 9.39
N GLU A 163 -7.74 24.75 8.25
CA GLU A 163 -8.71 24.78 7.14
C GLU A 163 -8.98 23.40 6.53
N ILE A 164 -7.96 22.55 6.45
CA ILE A 164 -8.10 21.17 5.96
C ILE A 164 -8.86 20.33 6.97
N VAL A 165 -8.54 20.45 8.25
CA VAL A 165 -9.30 19.80 9.32
C VAL A 165 -10.78 20.15 9.21
N LYS A 166 -11.10 21.44 9.10
CA LYS A 166 -12.48 21.91 9.00
C LYS A 166 -13.19 21.41 7.73
N LYS A 167 -12.49 21.37 6.58
CA LYS A 167 -13.07 20.85 5.33
C LYS A 167 -13.31 19.35 5.34
N THR A 168 -12.51 18.58 6.10
CA THR A 168 -12.56 17.12 6.08
C THR A 168 -13.44 16.53 7.17
N ILE A 169 -13.28 16.97 8.42
CA ILE A 169 -13.99 16.42 9.58
C ILE A 169 -14.87 17.46 10.31
N GLY A 170 -14.87 18.72 9.86
CA GLY A 170 -15.66 19.78 10.48
C GLY A 170 -15.21 20.10 11.90
N ASP A 171 -16.14 19.99 12.85
CA ASP A 171 -15.91 20.27 14.28
C ASP A 171 -15.69 18.98 15.08
N GLU A 172 -15.46 17.83 14.45
CA GLU A 172 -15.14 16.58 15.14
C GLU A 172 -13.80 16.68 15.90
N GLU A 173 -13.78 16.14 17.10
CA GLU A 173 -12.55 16.11 17.90
C GLU A 173 -11.51 15.16 17.28
N ARG A 174 -10.26 15.60 17.28
CA ARG A 174 -9.13 14.80 16.82
C ARG A 174 -8.60 13.90 17.91
N ILE A 175 -8.20 12.69 17.53
CA ILE A 175 -7.51 11.75 18.39
C ILE A 175 -6.09 12.26 18.64
N THR A 176 -5.73 12.49 19.89
CA THR A 176 -4.41 13.00 20.31
C THR A 176 -3.57 11.96 21.05
N CYS A 177 -4.19 10.85 21.48
CA CYS A 177 -3.52 9.69 22.07
C CYS A 177 -3.17 8.65 20.98
N ARG A 178 -2.56 7.55 21.37
CA ARG A 178 -2.36 6.39 20.50
C ARG A 178 -3.73 5.78 20.18
N PRO A 179 -4.12 5.65 18.88
CA PRO A 179 -5.46 5.14 18.51
C PRO A 179 -5.78 3.76 19.09
N ALA A 180 -4.76 2.88 19.19
CA ALA A 180 -4.94 1.55 19.74
C ALA A 180 -5.40 1.54 21.21
N ASP A 181 -5.13 2.62 21.96
CA ASP A 181 -5.55 2.72 23.37
C ASP A 181 -7.06 3.00 23.50
N LEU A 182 -7.74 3.32 22.40
CA LEU A 182 -9.18 3.52 22.31
C LEU A 182 -9.95 2.25 21.90
N ILE A 183 -9.22 1.17 21.59
CA ILE A 183 -9.80 -0.11 21.16
C ILE A 183 -9.94 -1.01 22.38
N GLU A 184 -11.17 -1.41 22.69
CA GLU A 184 -11.43 -2.40 23.73
C GLU A 184 -10.88 -3.79 23.30
N PRO A 185 -10.36 -4.60 24.25
CA PRO A 185 -9.95 -5.96 23.96
C PRO A 185 -11.11 -6.81 23.40
N GLU A 186 -10.96 -7.37 22.19
CA GLU A 186 -12.05 -8.03 21.49
C GLU A 186 -11.92 -9.56 21.46
N LEU A 187 -10.76 -10.14 21.75
CA LEU A 187 -10.51 -11.58 21.54
C LEU A 187 -11.49 -12.47 22.30
N ASP A 188 -11.84 -12.15 23.55
CA ASP A 188 -12.76 -12.96 24.35
C ASP A 188 -14.19 -12.92 23.80
N LYS A 189 -14.61 -11.77 23.26
CA LYS A 189 -15.89 -11.60 22.58
C LYS A 189 -15.91 -12.41 21.29
N LEU A 190 -14.90 -12.23 20.45
CA LEU A 190 -14.78 -12.93 19.15
C LEU A 190 -14.68 -14.45 19.32
N ARG A 191 -13.97 -14.93 20.36
CA ARG A 191 -13.90 -16.35 20.70
C ARG A 191 -15.30 -16.93 20.99
N LYS A 192 -16.17 -16.17 21.65
CA LYS A 192 -17.55 -16.59 21.90
C LYS A 192 -18.39 -16.55 20.61
N GLU A 193 -18.24 -15.52 19.80
CA GLU A 193 -18.98 -15.36 18.55
C GLU A 193 -18.67 -16.46 17.52
N CYS A 194 -17.40 -16.86 17.39
CA CYS A 194 -16.98 -17.90 16.44
C CYS A 194 -16.80 -19.29 17.07
N ALA A 195 -17.32 -19.53 18.29
CA ALA A 195 -17.08 -20.77 19.05
C ALA A 195 -17.39 -22.05 18.29
N GLU A 196 -18.41 -22.05 17.43
CA GLU A 196 -18.80 -23.21 16.62
C GLU A 196 -17.78 -23.59 15.53
N TRP A 197 -16.88 -22.67 15.17
CA TRP A 197 -15.92 -22.82 14.08
C TRP A 197 -14.50 -23.09 14.57
N ILE A 198 -14.22 -22.91 15.87
CA ILE A 198 -12.88 -23.00 16.44
C ILE A 198 -12.42 -24.46 16.50
N GLU A 199 -11.32 -24.77 15.81
CA GLU A 199 -10.57 -26.01 15.95
C GLU A 199 -9.17 -25.78 16.55
N GLN A 200 -8.68 -24.53 16.47
CA GLN A 200 -7.38 -24.08 17.00
C GLN A 200 -7.43 -22.58 17.34
N ASP A 201 -6.49 -22.10 18.14
CA ASP A 201 -6.49 -20.71 18.61
C ASP A 201 -6.37 -19.68 17.49
N GLU A 202 -5.66 -20.02 16.41
CA GLU A 202 -5.50 -19.18 15.22
C GLU A 202 -6.83 -18.92 14.48
N ASP A 203 -7.83 -19.75 14.68
CA ASP A 203 -9.16 -19.54 14.07
C ASP A 203 -9.84 -18.28 14.60
N VAL A 204 -9.63 -17.95 15.89
CA VAL A 204 -10.14 -16.71 16.48
C VAL A 204 -9.48 -15.50 15.83
N LEU A 205 -8.15 -15.57 15.57
CA LEU A 205 -7.43 -14.50 14.90
C LEU A 205 -7.88 -14.37 13.44
N SER A 206 -8.08 -15.50 12.76
CA SER A 206 -8.59 -15.52 11.39
C SER A 206 -9.98 -14.89 11.30
N TYR A 207 -10.85 -15.20 12.26
CA TYR A 207 -12.19 -14.60 12.35
C TYR A 207 -12.11 -13.09 12.64
N ALA A 208 -11.25 -12.68 13.57
CA ALA A 208 -11.04 -11.28 13.91
C ALA A 208 -10.58 -10.43 12.71
N LEU A 209 -9.65 -10.97 11.91
CA LEU A 209 -9.03 -10.24 10.80
C LEU A 209 -9.85 -10.32 9.51
N PHE A 210 -10.54 -11.42 9.25
CA PHE A 210 -11.14 -11.71 7.94
C PHE A 210 -12.64 -12.03 7.98
N GLY A 211 -13.29 -12.05 9.15
CA GLY A 211 -14.73 -12.18 9.34
C GLY A 211 -15.40 -13.22 8.43
N GLN A 212 -16.23 -12.75 7.49
CA GLN A 212 -16.97 -13.64 6.57
C GLN A 212 -16.09 -14.54 5.69
N VAL A 213 -14.87 -14.13 5.36
CA VAL A 213 -13.94 -14.94 4.57
C VAL A 213 -13.47 -16.12 5.40
N ALA A 214 -13.16 -15.90 6.68
CA ALA A 214 -12.80 -16.95 7.62
C ALA A 214 -13.94 -17.97 7.81
N VAL A 215 -15.17 -17.51 7.96
CA VAL A 215 -16.35 -18.41 8.06
C VAL A 215 -16.47 -19.31 6.84
N LYS A 216 -16.38 -18.77 5.63
CA LYS A 216 -16.40 -19.58 4.39
C LYS A 216 -15.28 -20.63 4.34
N PHE A 217 -14.10 -20.25 4.83
CA PHE A 217 -12.97 -21.20 4.93
C PHE A 217 -13.28 -22.28 5.98
N PHE A 218 -13.84 -21.95 7.12
CA PHE A 218 -14.21 -22.91 8.16
C PHE A 218 -15.29 -23.89 7.67
N GLU A 219 -16.30 -23.41 6.95
CA GLU A 219 -17.29 -24.24 6.29
C GLU A 219 -16.65 -25.21 5.29
N TYR A 220 -15.77 -24.71 4.42
CA TYR A 220 -15.01 -25.54 3.50
C TYR A 220 -14.16 -26.59 4.22
N ARG A 221 -13.40 -26.20 5.25
CA ARG A 221 -12.58 -27.11 6.07
C ARG A 221 -13.43 -28.21 6.69
N ARG A 222 -14.60 -27.83 7.24
CA ARG A 222 -15.57 -28.78 7.83
C ARG A 222 -16.11 -29.74 6.80
N ALA A 223 -16.50 -29.27 5.62
CA ALA A 223 -16.97 -30.11 4.52
C ALA A 223 -15.91 -31.12 4.08
N GLN A 224 -14.66 -30.71 3.93
CA GLN A 224 -13.53 -31.61 3.60
C GLN A 224 -13.32 -32.68 4.69
N LYS A 225 -13.39 -32.30 5.95
CA LYS A 225 -13.18 -33.20 7.10
C LYS A 225 -14.26 -34.30 7.18
N TYR A 226 -15.49 -33.96 6.91
CA TYR A 226 -16.64 -34.87 6.99
C TYR A 226 -17.05 -35.46 5.63
N LYS A 227 -16.34 -35.13 4.53
CA LYS A 227 -16.63 -35.59 3.16
C LYS A 227 -18.08 -35.31 2.73
N ILE A 228 -18.63 -34.17 3.10
CA ILE A 228 -19.98 -33.71 2.76
C ILE A 228 -19.91 -32.76 1.55
#